data_b8695de0e86ae3a6ded01651e571fb7b
#
_entry.id   b8695de0e86ae3a6ded01651e571fb7b
#
_cell.length_a   1.000
_cell.length_b   1.000
_cell.length_c   1.000
_cell.angle_alpha   90.00
_cell.angle_beta   90.00
_cell.angle_gamma   90.00
#
_symmetry.space_group_name_H-M   'P 1'
#
loop_
_entity.id
_entity.type
_entity.pdbx_description
1 polymer ?
#
loop_
_entity_poly.entity_id
_entity_poly.type
_entity_poly.pdbx_seq_one_letter_code
_entity_poly.pdbx_strand_id
1 'polypeptide(L)'
;MSKFTLTKGFLAASAVAFSAFGSLALPTAASAQPVITVQVPPPPLRSERVPAPRRGYVWSPGHYQWVNGQYVWRRGYWVKARPGYAYRAPQWRQQNNRWEYSRPGWDRDRDGVANRYDRDRDGDGVPNHRDRFPNNPRRY
;
A
#
# COMPACT_ATOMS: atom_id res chain seq x y z
N MET A 1 -22.92 -50.75 63.33
CA MET A 1 -23.40 -52.06 62.89
C MET A 1 -23.58 -52.04 61.39
N SER A 2 -23.07 -53.04 60.75
CA SER A 2 -23.33 -53.54 59.39
C SER A 2 -22.95 -52.65 58.26
N LYS A 3 -21.93 -52.95 57.54
CA LYS A 3 -21.51 -54.08 56.67
C LYS A 3 -21.95 -53.88 55.20
N PHE A 4 -20.92 -54.01 54.36
CA PHE A 4 -20.86 -54.62 53.01
C PHE A 4 -21.46 -53.81 51.83
N THR A 5 -20.94 -53.79 50.62
CA THR A 5 -19.97 -54.70 49.93
C THR A 5 -19.49 -54.03 48.65
N LEU A 6 -18.29 -54.39 48.27
CA LEU A 6 -17.58 -54.29 46.99
C LEU A 6 -18.45 -54.66 45.80
N THR A 7 -18.29 -54.02 44.66
CA THR A 7 -18.10 -54.74 43.38
C THR A 7 -17.35 -53.89 42.34
N LYS A 8 -16.42 -54.56 41.70
CA LYS A 8 -15.52 -54.15 40.61
C LYS A 8 -16.28 -53.96 39.32
N GLY A 9 -15.83 -53.05 38.51
CA GLY A 9 -16.21 -53.02 37.11
C GLY A 9 -15.22 -52.17 36.32
N PHE A 10 -14.23 -52.85 35.77
CA PHE A 10 -13.32 -52.31 34.76
C PHE A 10 -14.07 -52.08 33.46
N LEU A 11 -13.88 -50.92 32.84
CA LEU A 11 -13.90 -50.80 31.38
C LEU A 11 -13.11 -49.54 30.97
N ALA A 12 -11.96 -49.77 30.40
CA ALA A 12 -11.18 -48.79 29.72
C ALA A 12 -11.84 -48.41 28.39
N ALA A 13 -12.11 -47.15 28.19
CA ALA A 13 -12.40 -46.61 26.87
C ALA A 13 -11.43 -45.44 26.57
N SER A 14 -10.45 -45.78 25.77
CA SER A 14 -9.47 -44.83 25.25
C SER A 14 -10.17 -43.90 24.25
N ALA A 15 -10.44 -42.67 24.62
CA ALA A 15 -10.88 -41.63 23.69
C ALA A 15 -9.62 -40.92 23.15
N VAL A 16 -9.27 -41.24 21.93
CA VAL A 16 -8.23 -40.51 21.17
C VAL A 16 -8.87 -39.16 20.79
N ALA A 17 -8.48 -38.11 21.48
CA ALA A 17 -8.84 -36.76 21.10
C ALA A 17 -7.95 -36.32 19.93
N PHE A 18 -8.51 -36.30 18.73
CA PHE A 18 -7.92 -35.66 17.56
C PHE A 18 -8.00 -34.15 17.78
N SER A 19 -6.89 -33.55 18.20
CA SER A 19 -6.75 -32.09 18.24
C SER A 19 -6.51 -31.60 16.82
N ALA A 20 -7.56 -31.19 16.14
CA ALA A 20 -7.45 -30.44 14.89
C ALA A 20 -6.90 -29.04 15.21
N PHE A 21 -5.60 -28.85 15.04
CA PHE A 21 -5.00 -27.53 15.01
C PHE A 21 -5.48 -26.81 13.75
N GLY A 22 -6.61 -26.12 13.84
CA GLY A 22 -7.03 -25.16 12.86
C GLY A 22 -6.09 -23.98 12.86
N SER A 23 -5.21 -23.92 11.88
CA SER A 23 -4.38 -22.71 11.64
C SER A 23 -5.30 -21.55 11.30
N LEU A 24 -5.61 -20.71 12.27
CA LEU A 24 -6.22 -19.41 12.04
C LEU A 24 -5.19 -18.55 11.30
N ALA A 25 -5.28 -18.53 9.98
CA ALA A 25 -4.60 -17.56 9.16
C ALA A 25 -5.17 -16.18 9.51
N LEU A 26 -4.46 -15.43 10.35
CA LEU A 26 -4.80 -14.04 10.60
C LEU A 26 -4.65 -13.29 9.27
N PRO A 27 -5.65 -12.52 8.84
CA PRO A 27 -5.50 -11.69 7.67
C PRO A 27 -4.38 -10.69 7.98
N THR A 28 -3.27 -10.77 7.24
CA THR A 28 -2.27 -9.72 7.23
C THR A 28 -2.94 -8.46 6.73
N ALA A 29 -3.22 -7.53 7.63
CA ALA A 29 -3.70 -6.22 7.28
C ALA A 29 -2.66 -5.58 6.34
N ALA A 30 -2.99 -5.45 5.08
CA ALA A 30 -2.20 -4.67 4.15
C ALA A 30 -2.09 -3.27 4.75
N SER A 31 -0.87 -2.86 5.12
CA SER A 31 -0.61 -1.51 5.63
C SER A 31 -0.91 -0.51 4.53
N ALA A 32 -2.16 -0.11 4.42
CA ALA A 32 -2.54 1.04 3.61
C ALA A 32 -1.80 2.25 4.18
N GLN A 33 -0.86 2.79 3.44
CA GLN A 33 -0.19 4.03 3.83
C GLN A 33 -1.24 5.12 4.01
N PRO A 34 -1.19 5.90 5.09
CA PRO A 34 -2.22 6.90 5.35
C PRO A 34 -2.31 7.88 4.18
N VAL A 35 -3.43 7.88 3.51
CA VAL A 35 -3.77 8.88 2.50
C VAL A 35 -4.12 10.16 3.25
N ILE A 36 -3.44 11.25 2.93
CA ILE A 36 -3.79 12.55 3.51
C ILE A 36 -5.08 13.01 2.84
N THR A 37 -6.14 13.10 3.62
CA THR A 37 -7.48 13.50 3.16
C THR A 37 -7.94 14.72 3.93
N VAL A 38 -8.38 15.76 3.22
CA VAL A 38 -8.88 17.01 3.81
C VAL A 38 -10.17 17.46 3.16
N GLN A 39 -10.98 18.23 3.89
CA GLN A 39 -12.24 18.78 3.34
C GLN A 39 -12.02 20.12 2.65
N VAL A 40 -11.04 20.88 3.09
CA VAL A 40 -10.74 22.21 2.55
C VAL A 40 -10.02 22.05 1.20
N PRO A 41 -10.47 22.71 0.13
CA PRO A 41 -9.79 22.66 -1.16
C PRO A 41 -8.38 23.26 -1.09
N PRO A 42 -7.42 22.72 -1.85
CA PRO A 42 -6.10 23.33 -1.96
C PRO A 42 -6.22 24.70 -2.65
N PRO A 43 -5.38 25.67 -2.27
CA PRO A 43 -5.30 26.94 -2.97
C PRO A 43 -4.91 26.73 -4.45
N PRO A 44 -5.18 27.68 -5.34
CA PRO A 44 -4.71 27.66 -6.71
C PRO A 44 -3.19 27.48 -6.77
N LEU A 45 -2.71 26.66 -7.72
CA LEU A 45 -1.28 26.44 -7.90
C LEU A 45 -0.58 27.76 -8.21
N ARG A 46 0.57 27.98 -7.61
CA ARG A 46 1.40 29.14 -7.92
C ARG A 46 2.11 28.94 -9.26
N SER A 47 2.14 29.99 -10.06
CA SER A 47 2.94 29.99 -11.28
C SER A 47 4.42 29.94 -10.94
N GLU A 48 5.14 28.98 -11.53
CA GLU A 48 6.58 28.87 -11.40
C GLU A 48 7.21 28.78 -12.80
N ARG A 49 8.35 29.43 -12.96
CA ARG A 49 9.15 29.26 -14.18
C ARG A 49 9.74 27.85 -14.17
N VAL A 50 9.35 27.04 -15.14
CA VAL A 50 9.97 25.72 -15.33
C VAL A 50 11.38 25.91 -15.87
N PRO A 51 12.42 25.39 -15.19
CA PRO A 51 13.78 25.50 -15.67
C PRO A 51 14.02 24.71 -16.97
N ALA A 52 15.07 25.05 -17.70
CA ALA A 52 15.47 24.29 -18.89
C ALA A 52 15.68 22.81 -18.56
N PRO A 53 15.34 21.87 -19.47
CA PRO A 53 15.47 20.44 -19.23
C PRO A 53 16.88 20.05 -18.78
N ARG A 54 16.96 19.18 -17.75
CA ARG A 54 18.22 18.67 -17.21
C ARG A 54 18.36 17.19 -17.51
N ARG A 55 19.42 16.81 -18.23
CA ARG A 55 19.70 15.42 -18.59
C ARG A 55 19.77 14.52 -17.34
N GLY A 56 19.05 13.41 -17.35
CA GLY A 56 19.00 12.45 -16.24
C GLY A 56 18.11 12.87 -15.07
N TYR A 57 17.29 13.92 -15.23
CA TYR A 57 16.37 14.41 -14.22
C TYR A 57 14.97 14.64 -14.80
N VAL A 58 13.98 14.59 -13.93
CA VAL A 58 12.59 14.94 -14.22
C VAL A 58 12.18 16.09 -13.31
N TRP A 59 11.48 17.07 -13.86
CA TRP A 59 10.97 18.18 -13.07
C TRP A 59 9.74 17.75 -12.27
N SER A 60 9.79 17.92 -10.95
CA SER A 60 8.65 17.84 -10.07
C SER A 60 8.08 19.24 -9.87
N PRO A 61 6.88 19.57 -10.36
CA PRO A 61 6.34 20.91 -10.23
C PRO A 61 6.06 21.29 -8.78
N GLY A 62 5.99 22.58 -8.52
CA GLY A 62 5.56 23.10 -7.23
C GLY A 62 4.15 22.64 -6.89
N HIS A 63 3.93 22.42 -5.61
CA HIS A 63 2.66 21.89 -5.11
C HIS A 63 2.43 22.29 -3.66
N TYR A 64 1.19 22.19 -3.20
CA TYR A 64 0.87 22.31 -1.80
C TYR A 64 1.00 20.97 -1.07
N GLN A 65 1.58 21.01 0.12
CA GLN A 65 1.54 19.92 1.09
C GLN A 65 0.67 20.31 2.27
N TRP A 66 0.00 19.32 2.88
CA TRP A 66 -0.75 19.54 4.11
C TRP A 66 0.16 19.30 5.30
N VAL A 67 0.40 20.35 6.08
CA VAL A 67 1.31 20.32 7.23
C VAL A 67 0.64 21.06 8.38
N ASN A 68 0.48 20.40 9.52
CA ASN A 68 -0.09 21.00 10.73
C ASN A 68 -1.42 21.75 10.49
N GLY A 69 -2.34 21.15 9.73
CA GLY A 69 -3.66 21.73 9.49
C GLY A 69 -3.72 22.83 8.43
N GLN A 70 -2.67 23.04 7.67
CA GLN A 70 -2.63 24.08 6.64
C GLN A 70 -1.90 23.66 5.36
N TYR A 71 -2.21 24.32 4.25
CA TYR A 71 -1.53 24.15 2.98
C TYR A 71 -0.21 24.93 2.96
N VAL A 72 0.90 24.25 2.79
CA VAL A 72 2.24 24.85 2.67
C VAL A 72 2.75 24.64 1.27
N TRP A 73 3.12 25.72 0.58
CA TRP A 73 3.70 25.66 -0.76
C TRP A 73 5.10 25.06 -0.74
N ARG A 74 5.33 24.06 -1.60
CA ARG A 74 6.65 23.50 -1.92
C ARG A 74 6.99 23.87 -3.35
N ARG A 75 8.14 24.51 -3.55
CA ARG A 75 8.64 24.85 -4.88
C ARG A 75 8.97 23.60 -5.67
N GLY A 76 8.90 23.71 -7.00
CA GLY A 76 9.35 22.65 -7.88
C GLY A 76 10.85 22.36 -7.73
N TYR A 77 11.22 21.12 -8.02
CA TYR A 77 12.59 20.63 -7.87
C TYR A 77 12.91 19.51 -8.87
N TRP A 78 14.20 19.29 -9.09
CA TRP A 78 14.67 18.22 -9.94
C TRP A 78 14.74 16.89 -9.18
N VAL A 79 14.18 15.84 -9.78
CA VAL A 79 14.22 14.47 -9.29
C VAL A 79 15.09 13.66 -10.25
N LYS A 80 16.02 12.86 -9.73
CA LYS A 80 16.84 11.98 -10.56
C LYS A 80 15.94 10.98 -11.29
N ALA A 81 16.02 10.94 -12.61
CA ALA A 81 15.22 10.03 -13.43
C ALA A 81 15.57 8.56 -13.12
N ARG A 82 14.56 7.70 -13.22
CA ARG A 82 14.72 6.24 -13.13
C ARG A 82 14.44 5.63 -14.49
N PRO A 83 15.45 5.03 -15.16
CA PRO A 83 15.23 4.35 -16.43
C PRO A 83 14.14 3.28 -16.31
N GLY A 84 13.22 3.26 -17.27
CA GLY A 84 12.11 2.31 -17.28
C GLY A 84 10.90 2.70 -16.41
N TYR A 85 10.94 3.85 -15.71
CA TYR A 85 9.84 4.32 -14.87
C TYR A 85 9.32 5.68 -15.32
N ALA A 86 8.03 5.89 -15.23
CA ALA A 86 7.42 7.22 -15.32
C ALA A 86 7.40 7.87 -13.94
N TYR A 87 7.67 9.18 -13.89
CA TYR A 87 7.52 9.94 -12.65
C TYR A 87 6.09 10.44 -12.49
N ARG A 88 5.49 10.17 -11.34
CA ARG A 88 4.21 10.71 -10.93
C ARG A 88 4.44 11.87 -9.97
N ALA A 89 4.10 13.07 -10.44
CA ALA A 89 4.20 14.27 -9.63
C ALA A 89 3.17 14.25 -8.49
N PRO A 90 3.46 14.93 -7.35
CA PRO A 90 2.49 15.09 -6.29
C PRO A 90 1.30 15.92 -6.77
N GLN A 91 0.09 15.53 -6.36
CA GLN A 91 -1.12 16.24 -6.75
C GLN A 91 -2.26 16.04 -5.74
N TRP A 92 -3.16 17.00 -5.71
CA TRP A 92 -4.43 16.90 -5.01
C TRP A 92 -5.53 16.51 -6.00
N ARG A 93 -6.37 15.58 -5.62
CA ARG A 93 -7.56 15.16 -6.38
C ARG A 93 -8.78 15.24 -5.49
N GLN A 94 -9.90 15.69 -6.03
CA GLN A 94 -11.17 15.61 -5.33
C GLN A 94 -11.78 14.23 -5.56
N GLN A 95 -12.09 13.54 -4.46
CA GLN A 95 -12.75 12.25 -4.48
C GLN A 95 -13.75 12.20 -3.31
N ASN A 96 -14.99 11.77 -3.57
CA ASN A 96 -16.02 11.63 -2.54
C ASN A 96 -16.17 12.89 -1.66
N ASN A 97 -16.19 14.06 -2.28
CA ASN A 97 -16.30 15.36 -1.62
C ASN A 97 -15.15 15.70 -0.63
N ARG A 98 -14.00 15.05 -0.78
CA ARG A 98 -12.79 15.29 -0.01
C ARG A 98 -11.61 15.47 -0.96
N TRP A 99 -10.56 16.15 -0.48
CA TRP A 99 -9.33 16.33 -1.21
C TRP A 99 -8.29 15.31 -0.73
N GLU A 100 -7.81 14.50 -1.64
CA GLU A 100 -6.81 13.46 -1.38
C GLU A 100 -5.48 13.84 -2.00
N TYR A 101 -4.42 13.74 -1.20
CA TYR A 101 -3.07 14.01 -1.62
C TYR A 101 -2.37 12.75 -2.12
N SER A 102 -2.06 12.73 -3.41
CA SER A 102 -1.20 11.71 -4.00
C SER A 102 0.26 12.12 -3.86
N ARG A 103 1.03 11.36 -3.11
CA ARG A 103 2.47 11.60 -2.95
C ARG A 103 3.22 11.31 -4.25
N PRO A 104 4.37 12.00 -4.50
CA PRO A 104 5.17 11.71 -5.67
C PRO A 104 5.66 10.27 -5.67
N GLY A 105 5.78 9.66 -6.82
CA GLY A 105 6.19 8.27 -6.95
C GLY A 105 6.72 7.91 -8.32
N TRP A 106 7.15 6.67 -8.47
CA TRP A 106 7.57 6.06 -9.71
C TRP A 106 6.56 5.00 -10.10
N ASP A 107 6.26 4.92 -11.37
CA ASP A 107 5.28 4.06 -11.99
C ASP A 107 6.02 3.30 -13.11
N ARG A 108 5.99 1.97 -13.06
CA ARG A 108 6.79 1.14 -13.95
C ARG A 108 6.06 0.75 -15.23
N ASP A 109 4.85 0.28 -15.11
CA ASP A 109 4.01 -0.14 -16.24
C ASP A 109 3.27 1.01 -16.90
N ARG A 110 3.25 2.20 -16.23
CA ARG A 110 2.63 3.45 -16.70
C ARG A 110 1.10 3.41 -16.72
N ASP A 111 0.50 2.59 -15.89
CA ASP A 111 -0.95 2.50 -15.73
C ASP A 111 -1.55 3.72 -15.01
N GLY A 112 -0.71 4.54 -14.37
CA GLY A 112 -1.10 5.74 -13.64
C GLY A 112 -1.03 5.60 -12.14
N VAL A 113 -0.77 4.40 -11.63
CA VAL A 113 -0.58 4.10 -10.21
C VAL A 113 0.91 4.09 -9.90
N ALA A 114 1.32 4.77 -8.83
CA ALA A 114 2.71 4.67 -8.42
C ALA A 114 2.98 3.30 -7.79
N ASN A 115 4.11 2.68 -8.11
CA ASN A 115 4.50 1.32 -7.69
C ASN A 115 4.27 0.98 -6.21
N ARG A 116 4.32 1.97 -5.32
CA ARG A 116 4.06 1.75 -3.88
C ARG A 116 2.60 1.48 -3.56
N TYR A 117 1.68 1.84 -4.46
CA TYR A 117 0.23 1.66 -4.32
C TYR A 117 -0.31 0.66 -5.33
N ASP A 118 0.55 0.19 -6.22
CA ASP A 118 0.23 -0.68 -7.30
C ASP A 118 0.20 -2.15 -6.86
N ARG A 119 -0.82 -2.86 -7.30
CA ARG A 119 -1.01 -4.28 -7.03
C ARG A 119 -0.28 -5.18 -8.02
N ASP A 120 0.04 -4.64 -9.21
CA ASP A 120 0.69 -5.32 -10.32
C ASP A 120 1.67 -4.35 -11.00
N ARG A 121 2.84 -4.17 -10.37
CA ARG A 121 3.80 -3.10 -10.69
C ARG A 121 4.44 -3.18 -12.07
N ASP A 122 4.42 -4.32 -12.70
CA ASP A 122 5.03 -4.51 -14.02
C ASP A 122 3.99 -4.77 -15.12
N GLY A 123 2.70 -4.88 -14.73
CA GLY A 123 1.57 -4.96 -15.65
C GLY A 123 1.49 -6.28 -16.39
N ASP A 124 1.98 -7.38 -15.81
CA ASP A 124 1.92 -8.70 -16.43
C ASP A 124 0.62 -9.46 -16.13
N GLY A 125 -0.24 -8.91 -15.27
CA GLY A 125 -1.51 -9.48 -14.85
C GLY A 125 -1.43 -10.35 -13.59
N VAL A 126 -0.23 -10.55 -13.02
CA VAL A 126 -0.04 -11.29 -11.76
C VAL A 126 0.17 -10.31 -10.61
N PRO A 127 -0.69 -10.32 -9.59
CA PRO A 127 -0.52 -9.42 -8.45
C PRO A 127 0.84 -9.61 -7.75
N ASN A 128 1.49 -8.51 -7.34
CA ASN A 128 2.82 -8.50 -6.73
C ASN A 128 3.04 -9.55 -5.62
N HIS A 129 2.00 -9.87 -4.82
CA HIS A 129 2.09 -10.83 -3.73
C HIS A 129 2.08 -12.30 -4.19
N ARG A 130 1.75 -12.56 -5.45
CA ARG A 130 1.77 -13.88 -6.09
C ARG A 130 2.85 -14.00 -7.14
N ASP A 131 3.45 -12.87 -7.52
CA ASP A 131 4.49 -12.81 -8.53
C ASP A 131 5.88 -12.99 -7.89
N ARG A 132 6.65 -13.93 -8.44
CA ARG A 132 8.04 -14.17 -8.04
C ARG A 132 8.98 -13.08 -8.54
N PHE A 133 8.58 -12.34 -9.58
CA PHE A 133 9.38 -11.32 -10.24
C PHE A 133 8.61 -10.00 -10.45
N PRO A 134 8.05 -9.39 -9.41
CA PRO A 134 7.07 -8.31 -9.49
C PRO A 134 7.60 -6.98 -10.07
N ASN A 135 8.68 -7.05 -10.81
CA ASN A 135 9.28 -5.94 -11.55
C ASN A 135 9.76 -6.41 -12.93
N ASN A 136 9.29 -7.53 -13.44
CA ASN A 136 9.70 -8.06 -14.72
C ASN A 136 8.52 -8.66 -15.48
N PRO A 137 7.87 -7.91 -16.39
CA PRO A 137 6.63 -8.30 -17.07
C PRO A 137 6.79 -9.49 -18.04
N ARG A 138 7.94 -10.13 -18.06
CA ARG A 138 8.22 -11.34 -18.88
C ARG A 138 8.42 -12.59 -18.02
N ARG A 139 8.28 -12.48 -16.72
CA ARG A 139 8.50 -13.56 -15.75
C ARG A 139 7.55 -13.39 -14.57
N TYR A 140 6.81 -14.42 -14.24
CA TYR A 140 5.83 -14.51 -13.15
C TYR A 140 5.99 -15.78 -12.32
#